data_7b9617756128c4d8b008b368a6d494e7
#
_entry.id   7b9617756128c4d8b008b368a6d494e7
#
_cell.length_a   1.000
_cell.length_b   1.000
_cell.length_c   1.000
_cell.angle_alpha   90.00
_cell.angle_beta   90.00
_cell.angle_gamma   90.00
#
_symmetry.space_group_name_H-M   'P 1'
#
loop_
_entity.id
_entity.type
_entity.pdbx_description
1 polymer ?
#
loop_
_entity_poly.entity_id
_entity_poly.type
_entity_poly.pdbx_seq_one_letter_code
_entity_poly.pdbx_strand_id
1 'polypeptide(L)'
;MRAIDPMNPAAWDPAITEQDQALFDRVVSTDLSEESLAALASPELVIHGQQSVMAVHWHPEFVPMPVVRQRIRAMFPDMTESLVIPTQHNELLEYDEFCGAEVDCYSHGFNQKVQLLLHFKTSRLEHAHTLRAMLRHTLTYRASQLFDFMHTITAPLEDRIEQAARETGADLDLVEFVRHHVTKVQRMVEENQARLPQDALKNKLLRNYFDALRPLYDGDLIDRIQTYLSAVKAIVKTHFSLRYFYRASEVIEEARALGGGVIIPHPEQFWPILLADYDVDGYEVWNPQSQRYTDFLITAVGRANACAGLSARRKLVFMGDDTHMGEKVKNIAQQNSEKVNREIGYQPAWDDLEISKRLILSGMSREIVIREYRERLLG
;
A
#
# COMPACT_ATOMS: atom_id res chain seq x y z
N MET A 1 -12.03 12.45 -41.77
CA MET A 1 -10.89 11.61 -41.35
C MET A 1 -11.41 10.19 -41.27
N ARG A 2 -10.82 9.21 -41.97
CA ARG A 2 -11.14 7.79 -41.73
C ARG A 2 -10.69 7.48 -40.32
N ALA A 3 -11.59 6.93 -39.53
CA ALA A 3 -11.19 6.36 -38.22
C ALA A 3 -10.09 5.33 -38.50
N ILE A 4 -8.91 5.55 -37.95
CA ILE A 4 -7.82 4.57 -38.00
C ILE A 4 -8.34 3.40 -37.20
N ASP A 5 -8.40 2.21 -37.80
CA ASP A 5 -8.72 0.99 -37.05
C ASP A 5 -7.62 0.83 -35.99
N PRO A 6 -7.94 0.96 -34.69
CA PRO A 6 -6.96 0.92 -33.64
C PRO A 6 -6.25 -0.43 -33.56
N MET A 7 -6.82 -1.47 -34.16
CA MET A 7 -6.30 -2.83 -34.13
C MET A 7 -5.50 -3.18 -35.41
N ASN A 8 -5.20 -2.21 -36.30
CA ASN A 8 -4.34 -2.44 -37.42
C ASN A 8 -2.86 -2.20 -37.14
N PRO A 9 -2.02 -3.24 -36.96
CA PRO A 9 -0.61 -3.10 -36.60
C PRO A 9 0.22 -2.27 -37.57
N ALA A 10 -0.19 -2.24 -38.85
CA ALA A 10 0.50 -1.47 -39.89
C ALA A 10 0.33 0.05 -39.74
N ALA A 11 -0.60 0.49 -38.91
CA ALA A 11 -0.85 1.90 -38.62
C ALA A 11 -0.13 2.38 -37.32
N TRP A 12 0.53 1.51 -36.56
CA TRP A 12 1.19 1.85 -35.31
C TRP A 12 2.59 2.42 -35.55
N ASP A 13 2.80 3.64 -35.07
CA ASP A 13 4.13 4.25 -35.07
C ASP A 13 4.97 3.65 -33.95
N PRO A 14 6.10 2.98 -34.21
CA PRO A 14 6.99 2.43 -33.21
C PRO A 14 7.78 3.51 -32.44
N ALA A 15 7.80 4.75 -32.94
CA ALA A 15 8.44 5.88 -32.27
C ALA A 15 7.60 6.37 -31.09
N ILE A 16 8.26 6.89 -30.05
CA ILE A 16 7.59 7.62 -28.99
C ILE A 16 7.21 8.99 -29.54
N THR A 17 5.92 9.26 -29.62
CA THR A 17 5.40 10.55 -30.07
C THR A 17 5.34 11.55 -28.91
N GLU A 18 5.21 12.84 -29.20
CA GLU A 18 4.97 13.86 -28.17
C GLU A 18 3.69 13.55 -27.35
N GLN A 19 2.69 12.97 -27.98
CA GLN A 19 1.46 12.55 -27.32
C GLN A 19 1.70 11.39 -26.33
N ASP A 20 2.50 10.38 -26.72
CA ASP A 20 2.89 9.29 -25.83
C ASP A 20 3.65 9.82 -24.62
N GLN A 21 4.60 10.73 -24.84
CA GLN A 21 5.38 11.34 -23.77
C GLN A 21 4.49 12.16 -22.83
N ALA A 22 3.64 13.02 -23.34
CA ALA A 22 2.72 13.82 -22.54
C ALA A 22 1.73 12.95 -21.72
N LEU A 23 1.29 11.85 -22.30
CA LEU A 23 0.44 10.88 -21.60
C LEU A 23 1.21 10.21 -20.45
N PHE A 24 2.42 9.73 -20.75
CA PHE A 24 3.29 9.08 -19.77
C PHE A 24 3.62 10.03 -18.61
N ASP A 25 4.05 11.26 -18.89
CA ASP A 25 4.40 12.27 -17.90
C ASP A 25 3.22 12.56 -16.96
N ARG A 26 2.00 12.64 -17.51
CA ARG A 26 0.78 12.79 -16.71
C ARG A 26 0.49 11.60 -15.81
N VAL A 27 0.76 10.37 -16.29
CA VAL A 27 0.50 9.13 -15.52
C VAL A 27 1.50 8.95 -14.38
N VAL A 28 2.75 9.40 -14.57
CA VAL A 28 3.81 9.28 -13.55
C VAL A 28 3.93 10.51 -12.66
N SER A 29 3.28 11.62 -13.00
CA SER A 29 3.31 12.84 -12.20
C SER A 29 2.74 12.61 -10.80
N THR A 30 3.43 13.17 -9.82
CA THR A 30 2.98 13.29 -8.43
C THR A 30 2.70 14.75 -8.06
N ASP A 31 2.68 15.64 -9.05
CA ASP A 31 2.40 17.04 -8.83
C ASP A 31 0.94 17.26 -8.46
N LEU A 32 0.73 18.07 -7.44
CA LEU A 32 -0.58 18.45 -6.94
C LEU A 32 -0.87 19.92 -7.25
N SER A 33 -2.01 20.19 -7.88
CA SER A 33 -2.51 21.55 -8.06
C SER A 33 -2.89 22.17 -6.71
N GLU A 34 -2.93 23.51 -6.65
CA GLU A 34 -3.42 24.23 -5.46
C GLU A 34 -4.84 23.81 -5.09
N GLU A 35 -5.70 23.56 -6.09
CA GLU A 35 -7.07 23.07 -5.88
C GLU A 35 -7.06 21.68 -5.24
N SER A 36 -6.22 20.77 -5.74
CA SER A 36 -6.06 19.42 -5.15
C SER A 36 -5.54 19.48 -3.71
N LEU A 37 -4.56 20.36 -3.44
CA LEU A 37 -4.03 20.56 -2.09
C LEU A 37 -5.11 21.10 -1.14
N ALA A 38 -5.91 22.07 -1.59
CA ALA A 38 -7.01 22.64 -0.80
C ALA A 38 -8.10 21.58 -0.51
N ALA A 39 -8.46 20.77 -1.51
CA ALA A 39 -9.43 19.68 -1.34
C ALA A 39 -8.90 18.60 -0.37
N LEU A 40 -7.62 18.23 -0.48
CA LEU A 40 -6.98 17.29 0.44
C LEU A 40 -6.95 17.82 1.88
N ALA A 41 -6.74 19.11 2.07
CA ALA A 41 -6.69 19.74 3.39
C ALA A 41 -8.07 19.85 4.06
N SER A 42 -9.14 19.80 3.28
CA SER A 42 -10.53 20.01 3.72
C SER A 42 -11.34 18.72 3.62
N PRO A 43 -11.41 17.91 4.70
CA PRO A 43 -12.18 16.67 4.69
C PRO A 43 -13.69 16.96 4.61
N GLU A 44 -14.45 16.08 3.94
CA GLU A 44 -15.91 16.12 3.95
C GLU A 44 -16.47 15.66 5.30
N LEU A 45 -15.75 14.73 5.95
CA LEU A 45 -16.14 14.16 7.24
C LEU A 45 -15.48 14.95 8.37
N VAL A 46 -16.28 15.49 9.29
CA VAL A 46 -15.82 16.10 10.54
C VAL A 46 -16.40 15.32 11.71
N ILE A 47 -15.57 14.88 12.63
CA ILE A 47 -15.93 14.00 13.74
C ILE A 47 -15.80 14.77 15.05
N HIS A 48 -16.93 15.29 15.49
CA HIS A 48 -17.03 15.96 16.77
C HIS A 48 -17.03 14.96 17.95
N GLY A 49 -16.44 15.36 19.07
CA GLY A 49 -16.42 14.59 20.30
C GLY A 49 -15.35 13.51 20.36
N GLN A 50 -14.66 13.19 19.28
CA GLN A 50 -13.51 12.26 19.31
C GLN A 50 -12.26 12.97 19.83
N GLN A 51 -11.90 12.70 21.09
CA GLN A 51 -10.76 13.32 21.76
C GLN A 51 -9.44 12.57 21.52
N SER A 52 -9.51 11.26 21.31
CA SER A 52 -8.34 10.41 21.09
C SER A 52 -8.30 9.92 19.65
N VAL A 53 -7.20 10.19 18.93
CA VAL A 53 -7.01 9.78 17.53
C VAL A 53 -5.81 8.86 17.42
N MET A 54 -6.03 7.67 16.88
CA MET A 54 -4.96 6.71 16.57
C MET A 54 -4.95 6.45 15.06
N ALA A 55 -3.81 6.67 14.43
CA ALA A 55 -3.58 6.38 13.01
C ALA A 55 -2.17 5.82 12.84
N VAL A 56 -2.05 4.50 12.85
CA VAL A 56 -0.76 3.80 12.81
C VAL A 56 -0.62 2.89 11.58
N HIS A 57 -1.57 2.99 10.64
CA HIS A 57 -1.53 2.30 9.36
C HIS A 57 -2.20 3.16 8.28
N TRP A 58 -1.42 4.03 7.65
CA TRP A 58 -1.87 4.89 6.54
C TRP A 58 -0.70 5.31 5.66
N HIS A 59 -0.97 5.63 4.41
CA HIS A 59 0.03 5.91 3.37
C HIS A 59 -0.13 7.34 2.85
N PRO A 60 0.79 8.25 3.18
CA PRO A 60 0.78 9.62 2.62
C PRO A 60 0.97 9.62 1.11
N GLU A 61 1.69 8.63 0.60
CA GLU A 61 2.14 8.56 -0.79
C GLU A 61 2.90 9.86 -1.14
N PHE A 62 2.44 10.61 -2.13
CA PHE A 62 3.08 11.87 -2.55
C PHE A 62 2.40 13.12 -1.95
N VAL A 63 1.45 12.97 -1.03
CA VAL A 63 0.76 14.10 -0.40
C VAL A 63 1.64 14.72 0.69
N PRO A 64 1.91 16.05 0.66
CA PRO A 64 2.76 16.71 1.64
C PRO A 64 2.22 16.60 3.06
N MET A 65 3.09 16.30 4.02
CA MET A 65 2.72 16.16 5.45
C MET A 65 2.01 17.39 6.05
N PRO A 66 2.33 18.63 5.69
CA PRO A 66 1.57 19.80 6.18
C PRO A 66 0.08 19.73 5.79
N VAL A 67 -0.22 19.26 4.58
CA VAL A 67 -1.61 19.10 4.09
C VAL A 67 -2.32 18.00 4.88
N VAL A 68 -1.65 16.87 5.11
CA VAL A 68 -2.18 15.77 5.93
C VAL A 68 -2.48 16.25 7.35
N ARG A 69 -1.57 17.03 7.97
CA ARG A 69 -1.81 17.61 9.30
C ARG A 69 -3.03 18.51 9.33
N GLN A 70 -3.18 19.35 8.33
CA GLN A 70 -4.34 20.24 8.23
C GLN A 70 -5.63 19.43 8.13
N ARG A 71 -5.65 18.37 7.29
CA ARG A 71 -6.78 17.46 7.16
C ARG A 71 -7.16 16.80 8.49
N ILE A 72 -6.19 16.21 9.20
CA ILE A 72 -6.44 15.53 10.49
C ILE A 72 -7.02 16.51 11.50
N ARG A 73 -6.47 17.73 11.61
CA ARG A 73 -6.98 18.77 12.53
C ARG A 73 -8.40 19.22 12.16
N ALA A 74 -8.67 19.35 10.87
CA ALA A 74 -10.00 19.73 10.41
C ALA A 74 -11.03 18.63 10.66
N MET A 75 -10.63 17.37 10.53
CA MET A 75 -11.50 16.21 10.74
C MET A 75 -11.80 15.96 12.23
N PHE A 76 -10.84 16.20 13.11
CA PHE A 76 -10.96 15.97 14.56
C PHE A 76 -10.76 17.27 15.35
N PRO A 77 -11.70 18.21 15.31
CA PRO A 77 -11.53 19.51 15.95
C PRO A 77 -11.40 19.45 17.49
N ASP A 78 -11.95 18.41 18.10
CA ASP A 78 -11.96 18.20 19.56
C ASP A 78 -10.82 17.30 20.05
N MET A 79 -9.85 16.98 19.17
CA MET A 79 -8.72 16.10 19.48
C MET A 79 -7.80 16.71 20.54
N THR A 80 -7.60 15.99 21.64
CA THR A 80 -6.70 16.34 22.74
C THR A 80 -5.50 15.41 22.84
N GLU A 81 -5.64 14.17 22.36
CA GLU A 81 -4.60 13.15 22.31
C GLU A 81 -4.53 12.50 20.95
N SER A 82 -3.33 12.28 20.42
CA SER A 82 -3.17 11.57 19.16
C SER A 82 -1.90 10.73 19.11
N LEU A 83 -1.97 9.59 18.43
CA LEU A 83 -0.83 8.81 17.99
C LEU A 83 -0.94 8.58 16.50
N VAL A 84 -0.26 9.41 15.72
CA VAL A 84 -0.31 9.41 14.26
C VAL A 84 1.08 9.07 13.74
N ILE A 85 1.20 7.95 13.05
CA ILE A 85 2.47 7.45 12.51
C ILE A 85 2.23 6.98 11.07
N PRO A 86 2.88 7.59 10.06
CA PRO A 86 2.75 7.17 8.67
C PRO A 86 3.43 5.82 8.43
N THR A 87 2.93 5.05 7.47
CA THR A 87 3.47 3.73 7.15
C THR A 87 3.59 3.53 5.63
N GLN A 88 4.33 4.43 4.98
CA GLN A 88 4.60 4.29 3.55
C GLN A 88 5.31 2.96 3.25
N HIS A 89 4.97 2.35 2.10
CA HIS A 89 5.55 1.08 1.70
C HIS A 89 7.06 1.14 1.52
N ASN A 90 7.79 0.44 2.39
CA ASN A 90 9.25 0.29 2.37
C ASN A 90 10.02 1.63 2.41
N GLU A 91 9.41 2.65 2.99
CA GLU A 91 10.00 3.98 3.16
C GLU A 91 9.65 4.54 4.53
N LEU A 92 10.66 5.03 5.25
CA LEU A 92 10.49 5.69 6.55
C LEU A 92 10.05 7.13 6.35
N LEU A 93 8.86 7.45 6.82
CA LEU A 93 8.32 8.80 6.81
C LEU A 93 8.04 9.29 8.23
N GLU A 94 8.22 10.58 8.43
CA GLU A 94 8.11 11.22 9.73
C GLU A 94 6.80 12.00 9.87
N TYR A 95 6.21 11.92 11.05
CA TYR A 95 5.11 12.75 11.48
C TYR A 95 5.30 13.11 12.96
N ASP A 96 5.53 14.39 13.25
CA ASP A 96 5.88 14.91 14.57
C ASP A 96 7.10 14.17 15.20
N GLU A 97 6.95 13.57 16.36
CA GLU A 97 8.02 12.86 17.06
C GLU A 97 8.21 11.40 16.63
N PHE A 98 7.33 10.90 15.76
CA PHE A 98 7.34 9.51 15.32
C PHE A 98 7.60 9.38 13.83
N CYS A 99 8.07 8.22 13.45
CA CYS A 99 8.22 7.80 12.06
C CYS A 99 7.87 6.34 11.89
N GLY A 100 7.51 5.95 10.70
CA GLY A 100 7.16 4.56 10.43
C GLY A 100 7.28 4.18 8.98
N ALA A 101 7.13 2.87 8.74
CA ALA A 101 7.09 2.25 7.42
C ALA A 101 6.25 0.99 7.45
N GLU A 102 5.57 0.67 6.35
CA GLU A 102 5.07 -0.68 6.09
C GLU A 102 6.09 -1.44 5.27
N VAL A 103 6.54 -2.60 5.76
CA VAL A 103 7.63 -3.37 5.16
C VAL A 103 7.14 -4.69 4.62
N ASP A 104 7.41 -4.94 3.34
CA ASP A 104 7.23 -6.25 2.74
C ASP A 104 8.35 -7.19 3.17
N CYS A 105 8.01 -8.34 3.76
CA CYS A 105 8.92 -9.33 4.26
C CYS A 105 8.56 -10.72 3.76
N TYR A 106 9.46 -11.67 4.01
CA TYR A 106 9.25 -13.08 3.75
C TYR A 106 9.17 -13.88 5.04
N SER A 107 8.06 -14.59 5.25
CA SER A 107 7.93 -15.55 6.35
C SER A 107 8.45 -16.91 5.90
N HIS A 108 9.65 -17.29 6.37
CA HIS A 108 10.28 -18.56 6.00
C HIS A 108 9.44 -19.77 6.47
N GLY A 109 8.86 -19.70 7.67
CA GLY A 109 8.07 -20.80 8.25
C GLY A 109 6.81 -21.16 7.46
N PHE A 110 6.27 -20.19 6.72
CA PHE A 110 5.03 -20.35 5.95
C PHE A 110 5.20 -20.18 4.44
N ASN A 111 6.44 -19.94 3.98
CA ASN A 111 6.77 -19.69 2.57
C ASN A 111 5.86 -18.63 1.93
N GLN A 112 5.63 -17.54 2.62
CA GLN A 112 4.65 -16.52 2.23
C GLN A 112 5.20 -15.11 2.41
N LYS A 113 4.81 -14.20 1.52
CA LYS A 113 5.00 -12.76 1.72
C LYS A 113 4.11 -12.31 2.88
N VAL A 114 4.67 -11.52 3.78
CA VAL A 114 3.97 -10.88 4.90
C VAL A 114 4.33 -9.39 4.95
N GLN A 115 3.57 -8.63 5.70
CA GLN A 115 3.82 -7.22 5.92
C GLN A 115 3.94 -6.93 7.41
N LEU A 116 4.78 -5.95 7.75
CA LEU A 116 4.99 -5.46 9.10
C LEU A 116 4.88 -3.93 9.10
N LEU A 117 4.20 -3.37 10.08
CA LEU A 117 4.30 -1.95 10.38
C LEU A 117 5.41 -1.75 11.40
N LEU A 118 6.36 -0.90 11.05
CA LEU A 118 7.46 -0.50 11.92
C LEU A 118 7.27 0.93 12.36
N HIS A 119 7.36 1.19 13.66
CA HIS A 119 7.18 2.51 14.23
C HIS A 119 8.33 2.85 15.16
N PHE A 120 8.82 4.09 15.07
CA PHE A 120 9.97 4.54 15.84
C PHE A 120 9.74 5.96 16.36
N LYS A 121 10.42 6.29 17.46
CA LYS A 121 10.71 7.68 17.77
C LYS A 121 11.71 8.20 16.75
N THR A 122 11.45 9.34 16.11
CA THR A 122 12.28 9.90 15.02
C THR A 122 13.75 10.02 15.41
N SER A 123 14.07 10.41 16.65
CA SER A 123 15.45 10.53 17.13
C SER A 123 16.26 9.23 17.11
N ARG A 124 15.62 8.07 17.05
CA ARG A 124 16.32 6.77 16.97
C ARG A 124 16.80 6.41 15.57
N LEU A 125 16.34 7.14 14.56
CA LEU A 125 16.71 6.88 13.16
C LEU A 125 18.08 7.44 12.74
N GLU A 126 18.76 8.19 13.56
CA GLU A 126 20.09 8.71 13.26
C GLU A 126 21.10 7.59 12.94
N HIS A 127 20.92 6.43 13.58
CA HIS A 127 21.79 5.25 13.41
C HIS A 127 21.15 4.11 12.64
N ALA A 128 19.98 4.30 12.03
CA ALA A 128 19.21 3.27 11.35
C ALA A 128 19.74 2.94 9.94
N HIS A 129 21.06 2.83 9.77
CA HIS A 129 21.68 2.61 8.46
C HIS A 129 21.29 1.24 7.88
N THR A 130 21.31 0.19 8.69
CA THR A 130 20.92 -1.17 8.27
C THR A 130 19.47 -1.21 7.84
N LEU A 131 18.56 -0.70 8.69
CA LEU A 131 17.13 -0.64 8.37
C LEU A 131 16.87 0.11 7.05
N ARG A 132 17.49 1.28 6.88
CA ARG A 132 17.37 2.07 5.64
C ARG A 132 17.88 1.30 4.42
N ALA A 133 18.95 0.52 4.55
CA ALA A 133 19.46 -0.32 3.48
C ALA A 133 18.50 -1.47 3.15
N MET A 134 17.93 -2.13 4.17
CA MET A 134 16.93 -3.19 4.01
C MET A 134 15.69 -2.67 3.30
N LEU A 135 15.16 -1.52 3.71
CA LEU A 135 13.98 -0.90 3.09
C LEU A 135 14.25 -0.52 1.63
N ARG A 136 15.40 0.08 1.34
CA ARG A 136 15.81 0.43 -0.04
C ARG A 136 15.94 -0.82 -0.92
N HIS A 137 16.55 -1.89 -0.40
CA HIS A 137 16.62 -3.16 -1.11
C HIS A 137 15.21 -3.68 -1.44
N THR A 138 14.32 -3.71 -0.46
CA THR A 138 12.95 -4.20 -0.62
C THR A 138 12.17 -3.35 -1.63
N LEU A 139 12.31 -2.04 -1.57
CA LEU A 139 11.68 -1.10 -2.51
C LEU A 139 12.17 -1.34 -3.95
N THR A 140 13.50 -1.45 -4.13
CA THR A 140 14.12 -1.75 -5.44
C THR A 140 13.69 -3.11 -5.96
N TYR A 141 13.65 -4.13 -5.09
CA TYR A 141 13.22 -5.46 -5.48
C TYR A 141 11.72 -5.49 -5.88
N ARG A 142 10.87 -4.77 -5.17
CA ARG A 142 9.45 -4.61 -5.59
C ARG A 142 9.32 -3.92 -6.95
N ALA A 143 10.12 -2.90 -7.20
CA ALA A 143 10.12 -2.22 -8.52
C ALA A 143 10.55 -3.18 -9.63
N SER A 144 11.46 -4.13 -9.37
CA SER A 144 11.88 -5.13 -10.37
C SER A 144 10.72 -6.00 -10.88
N GLN A 145 9.65 -6.17 -10.12
CA GLN A 145 8.45 -6.87 -10.57
C GLN A 145 7.73 -6.13 -11.73
N LEU A 146 7.76 -4.80 -11.74
CA LEU A 146 7.24 -4.03 -12.88
C LEU A 146 8.09 -4.29 -14.13
N PHE A 147 9.41 -4.34 -14.00
CA PHE A 147 10.30 -4.63 -15.13
C PHE A 147 10.11 -6.06 -15.65
N ASP A 148 9.96 -7.05 -14.76
CA ASP A 148 9.63 -8.43 -15.16
C ASP A 148 8.26 -8.50 -15.87
N PHE A 149 7.28 -7.72 -15.42
CA PHE A 149 5.98 -7.61 -16.04
C PHE A 149 6.07 -7.00 -17.45
N MET A 150 6.78 -5.87 -17.61
CA MET A 150 7.01 -5.26 -18.92
C MET A 150 7.77 -6.21 -19.84
N HIS A 151 8.86 -6.78 -19.33
CA HIS A 151 9.71 -7.69 -20.12
C HIS A 151 8.96 -8.95 -20.58
N THR A 152 8.10 -9.52 -19.74
CA THR A 152 7.25 -10.66 -20.12
C THR A 152 6.41 -10.37 -21.36
N ILE A 153 6.01 -9.12 -21.57
CA ILE A 153 5.18 -8.69 -22.72
C ILE A 153 6.05 -8.29 -23.92
N THR A 154 7.15 -7.56 -23.69
CA THR A 154 7.97 -6.94 -24.76
C THR A 154 9.02 -7.88 -25.35
N ALA A 155 9.58 -8.78 -24.55
CA ALA A 155 10.42 -9.90 -24.97
C ALA A 155 9.66 -11.19 -24.61
N PRO A 156 8.66 -11.57 -25.39
CA PRO A 156 7.59 -12.43 -24.95
C PRO A 156 8.08 -13.76 -24.42
N LEU A 157 7.69 -14.07 -23.19
CA LEU A 157 7.74 -15.42 -22.64
C LEU A 157 6.47 -16.10 -23.11
N GLU A 158 6.52 -16.73 -24.28
CA GLU A 158 5.35 -17.19 -25.05
C GLU A 158 4.38 -18.01 -24.18
N ASP A 159 4.89 -18.93 -23.38
CA ASP A 159 4.08 -19.76 -22.49
C ASP A 159 3.20 -18.91 -21.55
N ARG A 160 3.74 -17.81 -20.98
CA ARG A 160 3.02 -16.92 -20.08
C ARG A 160 2.00 -16.06 -20.79
N ILE A 161 2.37 -15.57 -21.97
CA ILE A 161 1.50 -14.74 -22.83
C ILE A 161 0.33 -15.55 -23.34
N GLU A 162 0.59 -16.76 -23.87
CA GLU A 162 -0.45 -17.68 -24.31
C GLU A 162 -1.38 -18.12 -23.19
N GLN A 163 -0.84 -18.38 -22.00
CA GLN A 163 -1.67 -18.69 -20.82
C GLN A 163 -2.62 -17.53 -20.52
N ALA A 164 -2.11 -16.30 -20.41
CA ALA A 164 -2.92 -15.12 -20.13
C ALA A 164 -3.98 -14.88 -21.20
N ALA A 165 -3.61 -15.06 -22.48
CA ALA A 165 -4.53 -14.91 -23.60
C ALA A 165 -5.66 -15.94 -23.55
N ARG A 166 -5.35 -17.22 -23.28
CA ARG A 166 -6.36 -18.27 -23.11
C ARG A 166 -7.30 -18.00 -21.92
N GLU A 167 -6.77 -17.56 -20.79
CA GLU A 167 -7.55 -17.27 -19.58
C GLU A 167 -8.53 -16.11 -19.77
N THR A 168 -8.19 -15.15 -20.63
CA THR A 168 -8.95 -13.90 -20.80
C THR A 168 -9.70 -13.82 -22.14
N GLY A 169 -9.47 -14.76 -23.06
CA GLY A 169 -10.01 -14.68 -24.41
C GLY A 169 -9.40 -13.56 -25.27
N ALA A 170 -8.18 -13.11 -24.94
CA ALA A 170 -7.48 -12.12 -25.73
C ALA A 170 -7.04 -12.73 -27.07
N ASP A 171 -7.39 -12.06 -28.18
CA ASP A 171 -6.94 -12.39 -29.52
C ASP A 171 -5.53 -11.85 -29.79
N LEU A 172 -4.93 -12.29 -30.90
CA LEU A 172 -3.58 -11.88 -31.29
C LEU A 172 -3.46 -10.36 -31.48
N ASP A 173 -4.48 -9.73 -32.04
CA ASP A 173 -4.46 -8.29 -32.32
C ASP A 173 -4.42 -7.49 -31.00
N LEU A 174 -5.18 -7.92 -29.98
CA LEU A 174 -5.14 -7.32 -28.65
C LEU A 174 -3.77 -7.51 -27.99
N VAL A 175 -3.19 -8.70 -28.08
CA VAL A 175 -1.86 -8.99 -27.53
C VAL A 175 -0.81 -8.10 -28.19
N GLU A 176 -0.81 -7.97 -29.51
CA GLU A 176 0.13 -7.11 -30.25
C GLU A 176 -0.08 -5.62 -29.93
N PHE A 177 -1.33 -5.17 -29.82
CA PHE A 177 -1.64 -3.80 -29.37
C PHE A 177 -1.05 -3.51 -27.99
N VAL A 178 -1.24 -4.42 -27.04
CA VAL A 178 -0.66 -4.28 -25.70
C VAL A 178 0.87 -4.28 -25.77
N ARG A 179 1.47 -5.18 -26.54
CA ARG A 179 2.93 -5.25 -26.71
C ARG A 179 3.49 -3.95 -27.26
N HIS A 180 2.86 -3.39 -28.29
CA HIS A 180 3.27 -2.11 -28.86
C HIS A 180 3.32 -0.98 -27.83
N HIS A 181 2.24 -0.79 -27.06
CA HIS A 181 2.18 0.27 -26.06
C HIS A 181 3.10 0.02 -24.88
N VAL A 182 3.21 -1.23 -24.40
CA VAL A 182 4.11 -1.57 -23.29
C VAL A 182 5.57 -1.36 -23.70
N THR A 183 5.94 -1.62 -24.96
CA THR A 183 7.29 -1.33 -25.47
C THR A 183 7.61 0.16 -25.39
N LYS A 184 6.66 1.04 -25.72
CA LYS A 184 6.85 2.49 -25.56
C LYS A 184 6.98 2.88 -24.10
N VAL A 185 6.11 2.36 -23.24
CA VAL A 185 6.17 2.63 -21.77
C VAL A 185 7.52 2.17 -21.20
N GLN A 186 7.99 0.98 -21.58
CA GLN A 186 9.27 0.48 -21.11
C GLN A 186 10.43 1.41 -21.49
N ARG A 187 10.49 1.84 -22.75
CA ARG A 187 11.51 2.80 -23.20
C ARG A 187 11.45 4.11 -22.41
N MET A 188 10.24 4.69 -22.24
CA MET A 188 10.06 5.92 -21.48
C MET A 188 10.49 5.75 -20.01
N VAL A 189 10.23 4.60 -19.39
CA VAL A 189 10.71 4.29 -18.03
C VAL A 189 12.23 4.18 -18.01
N GLU A 190 12.86 3.46 -18.94
CA GLU A 190 14.31 3.27 -19.02
C GLU A 190 15.05 4.60 -19.23
N GLU A 191 14.56 5.45 -20.14
CA GLU A 191 15.14 6.77 -20.44
C GLU A 191 15.01 7.77 -19.30
N ASN A 192 13.99 7.63 -18.45
CA ASN A 192 13.66 8.57 -17.39
C ASN A 192 13.87 8.00 -15.97
N GLN A 193 14.36 6.78 -15.80
CA GLN A 193 14.40 6.04 -14.53
C GLN A 193 15.00 6.85 -13.35
N ALA A 194 16.03 7.65 -13.61
CA ALA A 194 16.68 8.46 -12.58
C ALA A 194 15.83 9.64 -12.08
N ARG A 195 14.80 10.03 -12.83
CA ARG A 195 13.92 11.17 -12.53
C ARG A 195 12.52 10.76 -12.10
N LEU A 196 12.15 9.49 -12.35
CA LEU A 196 10.82 9.01 -12.03
C LEU A 196 10.65 8.87 -10.51
N PRO A 197 9.51 9.33 -9.96
CA PRO A 197 9.16 9.05 -8.58
C PRO A 197 9.15 7.54 -8.33
N GLN A 198 9.72 7.10 -7.23
CA GLN A 198 9.74 5.68 -6.85
C GLN A 198 8.32 5.10 -6.77
N ASP A 199 7.36 5.93 -6.35
CA ASP A 199 5.95 5.55 -6.28
C ASP A 199 5.30 5.31 -7.65
N ALA A 200 5.85 5.82 -8.74
CA ALA A 200 5.41 5.52 -10.09
C ALA A 200 5.89 4.13 -10.58
N LEU A 201 7.01 3.61 -10.05
CA LEU A 201 7.61 2.33 -10.48
C LEU A 201 6.92 1.12 -9.82
N LYS A 202 5.63 0.97 -10.06
CA LYS A 202 4.78 -0.12 -9.54
C LYS A 202 4.01 -0.77 -10.70
N ASN A 203 3.57 -2.00 -10.51
CA ASN A 203 2.74 -2.72 -11.51
C ASN A 203 1.48 -1.94 -11.94
N LYS A 204 1.03 -0.99 -11.14
CA LYS A 204 -0.09 -0.10 -11.48
C LYS A 204 0.24 0.82 -12.67
N LEU A 205 1.52 1.12 -12.94
CA LEU A 205 1.93 2.02 -14.03
C LEU A 205 1.31 1.61 -15.35
N LEU A 206 1.43 0.34 -15.74
CA LEU A 206 0.86 -0.15 -16.99
C LEU A 206 -0.65 0.01 -17.03
N ARG A 207 -1.34 -0.35 -15.96
CA ARG A 207 -2.79 -0.20 -15.89
C ARG A 207 -3.23 1.26 -15.98
N ASN A 208 -2.56 2.15 -15.25
CA ASN A 208 -2.86 3.58 -15.28
C ASN A 208 -2.58 4.18 -16.67
N TYR A 209 -1.52 3.72 -17.35
CA TYR A 209 -1.22 4.15 -18.70
C TYR A 209 -2.34 3.77 -19.69
N PHE A 210 -2.80 2.51 -19.66
CA PHE A 210 -3.91 2.09 -20.51
C PHE A 210 -5.24 2.76 -20.14
N ASP A 211 -5.52 3.01 -18.88
CA ASP A 211 -6.70 3.79 -18.50
C ASP A 211 -6.63 5.23 -19.02
N ALA A 212 -5.45 5.81 -19.09
CA ALA A 212 -5.26 7.15 -19.65
C ALA A 212 -5.43 7.19 -21.18
N LEU A 213 -5.45 6.04 -21.85
CA LEU A 213 -5.77 5.93 -23.28
C LEU A 213 -7.28 5.92 -23.61
N ARG A 214 -8.18 5.81 -22.60
CA ARG A 214 -9.64 5.78 -22.80
C ARG A 214 -10.21 6.92 -23.67
N PRO A 215 -9.69 8.16 -23.61
CA PRO A 215 -10.17 9.21 -24.48
C PRO A 215 -9.83 9.01 -25.98
N LEU A 216 -8.89 8.12 -26.28
CA LEU A 216 -8.37 7.87 -27.64
C LEU A 216 -8.91 6.56 -28.25
N TYR A 217 -9.32 5.62 -27.40
CA TYR A 217 -9.75 4.28 -27.82
C TYR A 217 -11.08 3.90 -27.20
N ASP A 218 -11.72 2.90 -27.78
CA ASP A 218 -12.98 2.36 -27.28
C ASP A 218 -12.86 1.82 -25.87
N GLY A 219 -13.87 2.10 -25.02
CA GLY A 219 -13.88 1.70 -23.62
C GLY A 219 -13.82 0.18 -23.42
N ASP A 220 -14.54 -0.58 -24.25
CA ASP A 220 -14.58 -2.04 -24.18
C ASP A 220 -13.20 -2.63 -24.54
N LEU A 221 -12.49 -2.03 -25.49
CA LEU A 221 -11.11 -2.41 -25.81
C LEU A 221 -10.20 -2.23 -24.59
N ILE A 222 -10.26 -1.07 -23.93
CA ILE A 222 -9.44 -0.81 -22.73
C ILE A 222 -9.80 -1.78 -21.58
N ASP A 223 -11.06 -2.13 -21.39
CA ASP A 223 -11.48 -3.08 -20.35
C ASP A 223 -10.97 -4.50 -20.64
N ARG A 224 -10.98 -4.95 -21.89
CA ARG A 224 -10.36 -6.20 -22.33
C ARG A 224 -8.84 -6.19 -22.06
N ILE A 225 -8.16 -5.08 -22.38
CA ILE A 225 -6.73 -4.90 -22.10
C ILE A 225 -6.45 -4.97 -20.60
N GLN A 226 -7.24 -4.29 -19.76
CA GLN A 226 -7.08 -4.32 -18.31
C GLN A 226 -7.24 -5.75 -17.75
N THR A 227 -8.16 -6.52 -18.31
CA THR A 227 -8.37 -7.93 -17.94
C THR A 227 -7.14 -8.77 -18.30
N TYR A 228 -6.64 -8.63 -19.55
CA TYR A 228 -5.45 -9.32 -20.03
C TYR A 228 -4.20 -8.95 -19.21
N LEU A 229 -3.93 -7.66 -18.98
CA LEU A 229 -2.82 -7.20 -18.12
C LEU A 229 -2.91 -7.74 -16.69
N SER A 230 -4.12 -7.89 -16.17
CA SER A 230 -4.32 -8.46 -14.83
C SER A 230 -3.93 -9.94 -14.78
N ALA A 231 -4.23 -10.71 -15.82
CA ALA A 231 -3.82 -12.11 -15.95
C ALA A 231 -2.29 -12.23 -16.09
N VAL A 232 -1.67 -11.48 -17.02
CA VAL A 232 -0.20 -11.48 -17.16
C VAL A 232 0.49 -11.13 -15.85
N LYS A 233 0.01 -10.09 -15.15
CA LYS A 233 0.54 -9.70 -13.84
C LYS A 233 0.40 -10.82 -12.80
N ALA A 234 -0.71 -11.55 -12.78
CA ALA A 234 -0.91 -12.66 -11.86
C ALA A 234 0.12 -13.78 -12.12
N ILE A 235 0.33 -14.13 -13.40
CA ILE A 235 1.33 -15.12 -13.82
C ILE A 235 2.74 -14.66 -13.43
N VAL A 236 3.12 -13.41 -13.71
CA VAL A 236 4.43 -12.86 -13.30
C VAL A 236 4.62 -12.97 -11.79
N LYS A 237 3.59 -12.64 -11.00
CA LYS A 237 3.66 -12.75 -9.54
C LYS A 237 3.92 -14.18 -9.05
N THR A 238 3.39 -15.20 -9.69
CA THR A 238 3.64 -16.60 -9.29
C THR A 238 5.09 -17.04 -9.52
N HIS A 239 5.78 -16.39 -10.45
CA HIS A 239 7.19 -16.66 -10.76
C HIS A 239 8.17 -15.71 -10.05
N PHE A 240 7.64 -14.66 -9.40
CA PHE A 240 8.47 -13.69 -8.69
C PHE A 240 8.94 -14.27 -7.35
N SER A 241 10.24 -14.43 -7.19
CA SER A 241 10.84 -15.08 -6.02
C SER A 241 10.60 -14.26 -4.75
N LEU A 242 10.01 -14.87 -3.73
CA LEU A 242 9.86 -14.24 -2.40
C LEU A 242 11.16 -14.27 -1.58
N ARG A 243 12.14 -15.11 -1.96
CA ARG A 243 13.39 -15.33 -1.21
C ARG A 243 14.34 -14.13 -1.21
N TYR A 244 14.11 -13.15 -2.06
CA TYR A 244 14.87 -11.90 -2.09
C TYR A 244 14.35 -10.85 -1.12
N PHE A 245 13.17 -11.02 -0.56
CA PHE A 245 12.75 -10.21 0.58
C PHE A 245 13.51 -10.63 1.83
N TYR A 246 13.80 -9.68 2.71
CA TYR A 246 14.30 -10.00 4.03
C TYR A 246 13.29 -10.85 4.79
N ARG A 247 13.78 -11.70 5.69
CA ARG A 247 12.91 -12.48 6.57
C ARG A 247 12.22 -11.55 7.56
N ALA A 248 10.97 -11.88 7.90
CA ALA A 248 10.24 -11.11 8.90
C ALA A 248 10.99 -11.03 10.23
N SER A 249 11.67 -12.13 10.65
CA SER A 249 12.50 -12.16 11.87
C SER A 249 13.68 -11.18 11.81
N GLU A 250 14.36 -11.06 10.67
CA GLU A 250 15.50 -10.15 10.49
C GLU A 250 15.04 -8.68 10.58
N VAL A 251 13.90 -8.37 9.97
CA VAL A 251 13.30 -7.02 10.02
C VAL A 251 12.84 -6.68 11.44
N ILE A 252 12.24 -7.64 12.15
CA ILE A 252 11.82 -7.46 13.54
C ILE A 252 13.04 -7.25 14.44
N GLU A 253 14.08 -8.06 14.30
CA GLU A 253 15.32 -7.93 15.07
C GLU A 253 15.95 -6.54 14.88
N GLU A 254 16.09 -6.07 13.66
CA GLU A 254 16.61 -4.73 13.38
C GLU A 254 15.71 -3.63 13.96
N ALA A 255 14.38 -3.75 13.82
CA ALA A 255 13.45 -2.79 14.42
C ALA A 255 13.58 -2.74 15.94
N ARG A 256 13.69 -3.91 16.60
CA ARG A 256 13.89 -3.99 18.07
C ARG A 256 15.23 -3.44 18.52
N ALA A 257 16.30 -3.67 17.75
CA ALA A 257 17.62 -3.10 18.06
C ALA A 257 17.59 -1.56 18.06
N LEU A 258 16.73 -0.96 17.25
CA LEU A 258 16.47 0.49 17.23
C LEU A 258 15.42 0.94 18.26
N GLY A 259 14.92 0.02 19.11
CA GLY A 259 13.84 0.31 20.06
C GLY A 259 12.50 0.58 19.42
N GLY A 260 12.28 0.08 18.19
CA GLY A 260 11.05 0.26 17.43
C GLY A 260 9.91 -0.64 17.89
N GLY A 261 8.69 -0.20 17.62
CA GLY A 261 7.47 -0.98 17.70
C GLY A 261 7.20 -1.74 16.40
N VAL A 262 6.61 -2.92 16.52
CA VAL A 262 6.26 -3.78 15.38
C VAL A 262 4.81 -4.24 15.53
N ILE A 263 4.02 -4.00 14.47
CA ILE A 263 2.62 -4.45 14.38
C ILE A 263 2.44 -5.31 13.13
N ILE A 264 1.63 -6.34 13.22
CA ILE A 264 1.19 -7.12 12.06
C ILE A 264 -0.09 -6.52 11.54
N PRO A 265 -0.08 -5.86 10.34
CA PRO A 265 -1.28 -5.35 9.71
C PRO A 265 -2.10 -6.49 9.09
N HIS A 266 -3.42 -6.28 8.94
CA HIS A 266 -4.37 -7.16 8.23
C HIS A 266 -3.96 -8.65 8.18
N PRO A 267 -3.77 -9.34 9.34
CA PRO A 267 -3.23 -10.70 9.41
C PRO A 267 -4.05 -11.74 8.66
N GLU A 268 -5.30 -11.44 8.33
CA GLU A 268 -6.18 -12.29 7.52
C GLU A 268 -5.70 -12.46 6.07
N GLN A 269 -4.82 -11.59 5.58
CA GLN A 269 -4.22 -11.76 4.26
C GLN A 269 -3.12 -12.83 4.25
N PHE A 270 -2.63 -13.20 5.43
CA PHE A 270 -1.59 -14.23 5.61
C PHE A 270 -1.77 -14.99 6.93
N TRP A 271 -2.91 -15.63 7.07
CA TRP A 271 -3.37 -16.34 8.28
C TRP A 271 -2.32 -17.09 9.10
N PRO A 272 -1.37 -17.83 8.50
CA PRO A 272 -0.35 -18.54 9.28
C PRO A 272 0.48 -17.64 10.19
N ILE A 273 0.52 -16.33 9.95
CA ILE A 273 1.29 -15.39 10.79
C ILE A 273 0.80 -15.33 12.24
N LEU A 274 -0.48 -15.65 12.48
CA LEU A 274 -1.04 -15.74 13.84
C LEU A 274 -0.44 -16.89 14.65
N LEU A 275 0.15 -17.88 13.97
CA LEU A 275 0.82 -19.03 14.57
C LEU A 275 2.33 -18.79 14.72
N ALA A 276 2.85 -17.71 14.13
CA ALA A 276 4.25 -17.34 14.26
C ALA A 276 4.50 -16.71 15.64
N ASP A 277 5.52 -17.20 16.32
CA ASP A 277 5.99 -16.59 17.58
C ASP A 277 6.93 -15.42 17.28
N TYR A 278 6.44 -14.41 16.55
CA TYR A 278 7.18 -13.20 16.29
C TYR A 278 7.11 -12.23 17.49
N ASP A 279 8.24 -11.57 17.78
CA ASP A 279 8.28 -10.49 18.76
C ASP A 279 7.62 -9.22 18.18
N VAL A 280 6.30 -9.15 18.30
CA VAL A 280 5.51 -8.00 17.86
C VAL A 280 4.75 -7.38 19.01
N ASP A 281 4.41 -6.10 18.90
CA ASP A 281 3.62 -5.39 19.91
C ASP A 281 2.13 -5.74 19.84
N GLY A 282 1.65 -6.14 18.70
CA GLY A 282 0.26 -6.52 18.52
C GLY A 282 -0.13 -6.78 17.09
N TYR A 283 -1.43 -6.86 16.89
CA TYR A 283 -2.06 -7.19 15.61
C TYR A 283 -3.14 -6.17 15.28
N GLU A 284 -3.24 -5.82 14.01
CA GLU A 284 -4.41 -5.13 13.50
C GLU A 284 -5.59 -6.10 13.49
N VAL A 285 -6.62 -5.79 14.24
CA VAL A 285 -7.80 -6.64 14.38
C VAL A 285 -8.98 -6.15 13.56
N TRP A 286 -8.92 -4.90 13.10
CA TRP A 286 -9.89 -4.30 12.23
C TRP A 286 -9.20 -3.48 11.14
N ASN A 287 -9.74 -3.60 9.94
CA ASN A 287 -9.38 -2.82 8.77
C ASN A 287 -10.63 -2.74 7.88
N PRO A 288 -10.88 -1.69 7.11
CA PRO A 288 -12.04 -1.58 6.23
C PRO A 288 -12.28 -2.78 5.31
N GLN A 289 -11.20 -3.48 4.92
CA GLN A 289 -11.29 -4.66 4.04
C GLN A 289 -11.63 -5.96 4.79
N SER A 290 -11.40 -6.01 6.11
CA SER A 290 -11.39 -7.25 6.89
C SER A 290 -12.34 -7.24 8.09
N GLN A 291 -13.31 -6.32 8.12
CA GLN A 291 -14.25 -6.14 9.22
C GLN A 291 -14.89 -7.44 9.73
N ARG A 292 -15.20 -8.36 8.83
CA ARG A 292 -15.80 -9.67 9.15
C ARG A 292 -14.95 -10.57 10.05
N TYR A 293 -13.65 -10.29 10.16
CA TYR A 293 -12.73 -11.09 10.96
C TYR A 293 -12.39 -10.46 12.31
N THR A 294 -12.90 -9.27 12.60
CA THR A 294 -12.57 -8.49 13.81
C THR A 294 -12.80 -9.29 15.09
N ASP A 295 -13.95 -9.91 15.23
CA ASP A 295 -14.29 -10.73 16.40
C ASP A 295 -13.34 -11.91 16.61
N PHE A 296 -12.99 -12.59 15.53
CA PHE A 296 -12.05 -13.68 15.56
C PHE A 296 -10.66 -13.20 15.98
N LEU A 297 -10.18 -12.10 15.41
CA LEU A 297 -8.85 -11.55 15.68
C LEU A 297 -8.72 -11.05 17.12
N ILE A 298 -9.73 -10.34 17.64
CA ILE A 298 -9.75 -9.92 19.07
C ILE A 298 -9.68 -11.15 19.97
N THR A 299 -10.45 -12.20 19.65
CA THR A 299 -10.43 -13.44 20.43
C THR A 299 -9.08 -14.14 20.36
N ALA A 300 -8.44 -14.18 19.18
CA ALA A 300 -7.13 -14.78 18.99
C ALA A 300 -6.05 -14.04 19.82
N VAL A 301 -6.03 -12.70 19.77
CA VAL A 301 -5.10 -11.89 20.57
C VAL A 301 -5.36 -12.07 22.06
N GLY A 302 -6.63 -12.08 22.49
CA GLY A 302 -7.01 -12.33 23.89
C GLY A 302 -6.51 -13.68 24.40
N ARG A 303 -6.66 -14.75 23.59
CA ARG A 303 -6.14 -16.08 23.91
C ARG A 303 -4.62 -16.11 23.98
N ALA A 304 -3.93 -15.49 23.02
CA ALA A 304 -2.48 -15.39 23.03
C ALA A 304 -1.98 -14.71 24.31
N ASN A 305 -2.62 -13.62 24.74
CA ASN A 305 -2.30 -12.92 25.99
C ASN A 305 -2.60 -13.79 27.22
N ALA A 306 -3.69 -14.53 27.24
CA ALA A 306 -4.04 -15.41 28.36
C ALA A 306 -3.08 -16.59 28.50
N CYS A 307 -2.53 -17.10 27.40
CA CYS A 307 -1.55 -18.19 27.39
C CYS A 307 -0.11 -17.68 27.65
N ALA A 308 0.16 -16.40 27.46
CA ALA A 308 1.46 -15.81 27.76
C ALA A 308 1.72 -15.77 29.27
N GLY A 309 2.93 -16.10 29.71
CA GLY A 309 3.29 -16.02 31.11
C GLY A 309 3.22 -14.57 31.65
N LEU A 310 3.15 -14.42 32.97
CA LEU A 310 3.05 -13.10 33.66
C LEU A 310 4.16 -12.11 33.28
N SER A 311 5.31 -12.61 32.83
CA SER A 311 6.46 -11.80 32.42
C SER A 311 6.45 -11.44 30.93
N ALA A 312 5.53 -12.03 30.15
CA ALA A 312 5.45 -11.77 28.72
C ALA A 312 4.74 -10.43 28.46
N ARG A 313 5.28 -9.66 27.53
CA ARG A 313 4.67 -8.42 27.07
C ARG A 313 3.36 -8.72 26.35
N ARG A 314 2.25 -8.17 26.85
CA ARG A 314 0.95 -8.41 26.23
C ARG A 314 0.91 -7.87 24.80
N LYS A 315 0.25 -8.58 23.91
CA LYS A 315 -0.04 -8.12 22.55
C LYS A 315 -1.21 -7.14 22.61
N LEU A 316 -1.05 -6.00 21.92
CA LEU A 316 -2.09 -4.99 21.80
C LEU A 316 -2.98 -5.30 20.58
N VAL A 317 -4.18 -4.74 20.59
CA VAL A 317 -5.06 -4.69 19.41
C VAL A 317 -4.92 -3.33 18.76
N PHE A 318 -4.86 -3.34 17.43
CA PHE A 318 -4.83 -2.13 16.62
C PHE A 318 -5.98 -2.13 15.63
N MET A 319 -6.44 -0.95 15.24
CA MET A 319 -7.37 -0.77 14.14
C MET A 319 -6.69 0.10 13.10
N GLY A 320 -6.56 -0.43 11.87
CA GLY A 320 -5.94 0.27 10.75
C GLY A 320 -7.00 0.90 9.85
N ASP A 321 -6.79 2.12 9.45
CA ASP A 321 -7.61 2.73 8.41
C ASP A 321 -7.09 2.41 7.00
N ASP A 322 -5.81 2.08 6.86
CA ASP A 322 -5.16 1.74 5.59
C ASP A 322 -5.50 2.77 4.50
N THR A 323 -5.49 4.04 4.91
CA THR A 323 -5.80 5.18 4.03
C THR A 323 -4.66 5.43 3.08
N HIS A 324 -4.96 5.54 1.79
CA HIS A 324 -4.03 5.94 0.75
C HIS A 324 -4.37 7.36 0.29
N MET A 325 -3.55 8.35 0.64
CA MET A 325 -3.86 9.75 0.34
C MET A 325 -3.86 10.06 -1.16
N GLY A 326 -3.01 9.41 -1.94
CA GLY A 326 -2.98 9.54 -3.39
C GLY A 326 -4.25 9.05 -4.09
N GLU A 327 -5.06 8.18 -3.44
CA GLU A 327 -6.34 7.76 -4.01
C GLU A 327 -7.35 8.92 -4.07
N LYS A 328 -7.27 9.86 -3.12
CA LYS A 328 -8.18 11.00 -3.02
C LYS A 328 -7.99 12.06 -4.11
N VAL A 329 -6.85 12.07 -4.78
CA VAL A 329 -6.53 13.04 -5.86
C VAL A 329 -6.66 12.47 -7.26
N LYS A 330 -6.97 11.19 -7.39
CA LYS A 330 -7.23 10.60 -8.69
C LYS A 330 -8.52 11.14 -9.30
N ASN A 331 -8.57 11.11 -10.63
CA ASN A 331 -9.83 11.34 -11.34
C ASN A 331 -10.91 10.36 -10.82
N ILE A 332 -12.12 10.86 -10.60
CA ILE A 332 -13.26 10.10 -10.06
C ILE A 332 -13.46 8.75 -10.80
N ALA A 333 -13.31 8.74 -12.13
CA ALA A 333 -13.42 7.52 -12.93
C ALA A 333 -12.32 6.47 -12.64
N GLN A 334 -11.22 6.87 -12.01
CA GLN A 334 -10.06 6.02 -11.69
C GLN A 334 -9.92 5.72 -10.20
N GLN A 335 -10.77 6.32 -9.36
CA GLN A 335 -10.76 6.09 -7.93
C GLN A 335 -11.28 4.69 -7.58
N ASN A 336 -10.63 4.06 -6.61
CA ASN A 336 -11.21 2.90 -5.96
C ASN A 336 -12.19 3.36 -4.88
N SER A 337 -13.48 3.07 -5.06
CA SER A 337 -14.56 3.53 -4.18
C SER A 337 -14.39 3.10 -2.71
N GLU A 338 -13.80 1.94 -2.46
CA GLU A 338 -13.54 1.47 -1.09
C GLU A 338 -12.37 2.24 -0.44
N LYS A 339 -11.35 2.61 -1.23
CA LYS A 339 -10.14 3.27 -0.72
C LYS A 339 -10.30 4.77 -0.56
N VAL A 340 -11.01 5.42 -1.47
CA VAL A 340 -11.19 6.88 -1.45
C VAL A 340 -11.96 7.35 -0.20
N ASN A 341 -12.85 6.50 0.31
CA ASN A 341 -13.67 6.80 1.48
C ASN A 341 -12.99 6.56 2.82
N ARG A 342 -11.76 5.99 2.82
CA ARG A 342 -10.99 5.80 4.05
C ARG A 342 -10.41 7.12 4.52
N GLU A 343 -10.38 7.32 5.84
CA GLU A 343 -9.87 8.55 6.45
C GLU A 343 -8.86 8.22 7.55
N ILE A 344 -7.77 8.99 7.60
CA ILE A 344 -6.70 8.83 8.58
C ILE A 344 -7.27 9.02 9.99
N GLY A 345 -7.13 8.01 10.83
CA GLY A 345 -7.57 8.05 12.21
C GLY A 345 -9.07 7.79 12.42
N TYR A 346 -9.82 7.48 11.35
CA TYR A 346 -11.23 7.11 11.46
C TYR A 346 -11.41 5.59 11.38
N GLN A 347 -11.61 4.98 12.54
CA GLN A 347 -11.88 3.54 12.67
C GLN A 347 -13.15 3.38 13.50
N PRO A 348 -14.34 3.25 12.85
CA PRO A 348 -15.63 3.17 13.55
C PRO A 348 -15.75 1.97 14.47
N ALA A 349 -14.94 0.95 14.29
CA ALA A 349 -14.93 -0.23 15.15
C ALA A 349 -14.57 0.05 16.62
N TRP A 350 -13.82 1.13 16.93
CA TRP A 350 -13.58 1.52 18.30
C TRP A 350 -14.85 1.93 19.04
N ASP A 351 -15.81 2.47 18.31
CA ASP A 351 -17.07 3.03 18.84
C ASP A 351 -18.25 2.06 18.64
N ASP A 352 -18.02 0.91 17.99
CA ASP A 352 -19.01 -0.17 17.90
C ASP A 352 -19.23 -0.82 19.26
N LEU A 353 -20.47 -0.90 19.72
CA LEU A 353 -20.82 -1.35 21.06
C LEU A 353 -20.41 -2.80 21.35
N GLU A 354 -20.51 -3.70 20.38
CA GLU A 354 -20.20 -5.12 20.58
C GLU A 354 -18.68 -5.35 20.57
N ILE A 355 -17.96 -4.64 19.72
CA ILE A 355 -16.49 -4.67 19.69
C ILE A 355 -15.94 -4.03 20.96
N SER A 356 -16.45 -2.85 21.33
CA SER A 356 -16.03 -2.10 22.51
C SER A 356 -16.19 -2.90 23.80
N LYS A 357 -17.32 -3.59 24.00
CA LYS A 357 -17.52 -4.48 25.17
C LYS A 357 -16.42 -5.55 25.28
N ARG A 358 -16.06 -6.20 24.18
CA ARG A 358 -15.01 -7.23 24.15
C ARG A 358 -13.64 -6.65 24.46
N LEU A 359 -13.35 -5.47 23.93
CA LEU A 359 -12.09 -4.76 24.18
C LEU A 359 -11.95 -4.35 25.64
N ILE A 360 -13.01 -3.80 26.24
CA ILE A 360 -13.03 -3.43 27.66
C ILE A 360 -12.79 -4.64 28.56
N LEU A 361 -13.41 -5.78 28.27
CA LEU A 361 -13.19 -7.04 29.00
C LEU A 361 -11.74 -7.53 28.89
N SER A 362 -11.03 -7.18 27.84
CA SER A 362 -9.61 -7.47 27.63
C SER A 362 -8.69 -6.36 28.21
N GLY A 363 -9.25 -5.35 28.85
CA GLY A 363 -8.50 -4.19 29.38
C GLY A 363 -7.91 -3.32 28.28
N MET A 364 -8.60 -3.23 27.13
CA MET A 364 -8.19 -2.44 25.97
C MET A 364 -9.27 -1.43 25.60
N SER A 365 -8.86 -0.22 25.31
CA SER A 365 -9.64 0.82 24.65
C SER A 365 -8.69 1.59 23.72
N ARG A 366 -9.21 2.47 22.87
CA ARG A 366 -8.38 3.34 22.03
C ARG A 366 -7.34 4.08 22.84
N GLU A 367 -7.74 4.72 23.95
CA GLU A 367 -6.88 5.52 24.84
C GLU A 367 -5.81 4.67 25.53
N ILE A 368 -6.17 3.48 26.02
CA ILE A 368 -5.24 2.55 26.66
C ILE A 368 -4.18 2.10 25.66
N VAL A 369 -4.59 1.75 24.44
CA VAL A 369 -3.67 1.30 23.40
C VAL A 369 -2.75 2.44 22.95
N ILE A 370 -3.27 3.66 22.74
CA ILE A 370 -2.46 4.85 22.42
C ILE A 370 -1.39 5.06 23.50
N ARG A 371 -1.80 5.11 24.77
CA ARG A 371 -0.88 5.36 25.90
C ARG A 371 0.18 4.28 26.02
N GLU A 372 -0.24 3.02 26.06
CA GLU A 372 0.68 1.90 26.25
C GLU A 372 1.64 1.75 25.06
N TYR A 373 1.15 1.91 23.83
CA TYR A 373 2.01 1.80 22.66
C TYR A 373 2.98 2.98 22.55
N ARG A 374 2.52 4.20 22.87
CA ARG A 374 3.41 5.37 22.94
C ARG A 374 4.51 5.16 23.99
N GLU A 375 4.18 4.66 25.20
CA GLU A 375 5.16 4.35 26.24
C GLU A 375 6.22 3.35 25.72
N ARG A 376 5.80 2.33 24.98
CA ARG A 376 6.70 1.36 24.33
C ARG A 376 7.64 1.98 23.32
N LEU A 377 7.18 2.97 22.57
CA LEU A 377 7.99 3.67 21.59
C LEU A 377 8.95 4.69 22.21
N LEU A 378 8.62 5.21 23.39
CA LEU A 378 9.43 6.22 24.08
C LEU A 378 10.46 5.59 25.04
N GLY A 379 10.16 4.43 25.61
CA GLY A 379 11.06 3.68 26.52
C GLY A 379 12.16 3.00 25.78
#